data_6ae0a53ee35257297bd09708318fec17
#
_entry.id   6ae0a53ee35257297bd09708318fec17
#
_cell.length_a   1.000
_cell.length_b   1.000
_cell.length_c   1.000
_cell.angle_alpha   90.00
_cell.angle_beta   90.00
_cell.angle_gamma   90.00
#
_symmetry.space_group_name_H-M   'P 1'
#
loop_
_entity.id
_entity.type
_entity.pdbx_description
1 polymer ?
#
loop_
_entity_poly.entity_id
_entity_poly.type
_entity_poly.pdbx_seq_one_letter_code
_entity_poly.pdbx_strand_id
1 'polypeptide(L)'
;MTPFDYLKLVHNKKVRWEDLNEEEQKSWNTFIINRALSFNSNYVDIVNIIQPYTGGHLTPADIFRYYQDILPTNFRFQKWIKGKKENKYNPQLLTLLSNHFECSCKQVKDYLNLMEKKDIKILLTNIGLQKNELKKLLKK
;
A
#
# COMPACT_ATOMS: atom_id res chain seq x y z
N MET A 1 -6.86 8.62 -20.60
CA MET A 1 -6.79 7.15 -20.33
C MET A 1 -6.70 6.88 -18.84
N THR A 2 -7.24 5.75 -18.39
CA THR A 2 -7.07 5.27 -17.00
C THR A 2 -5.77 4.46 -16.87
N PRO A 3 -5.19 4.32 -15.66
CA PRO A 3 -4.03 3.45 -15.45
C PRO A 3 -4.24 2.00 -15.92
N PHE A 4 -5.48 1.50 -15.86
CA PHE A 4 -5.81 0.16 -16.34
C PHE A 4 -5.76 0.03 -17.85
N ASP A 5 -6.05 1.11 -18.59
CA ASP A 5 -5.94 1.11 -20.04
C ASP A 5 -4.47 0.99 -20.45
N TYR A 6 -3.56 1.69 -19.75
CA TYR A 6 -2.13 1.56 -19.99
C TYR A 6 -1.60 0.17 -19.66
N LEU A 7 -2.11 -0.48 -18.61
CA LEU A 7 -1.75 -1.88 -18.32
C LEU A 7 -2.15 -2.83 -19.46
N LYS A 8 -3.28 -2.59 -20.11
CA LYS A 8 -3.67 -3.36 -21.31
C LYS A 8 -2.75 -3.04 -22.49
N LEU A 9 -2.37 -1.77 -22.65
CA LEU A 9 -1.51 -1.33 -23.76
C LEU A 9 -0.10 -1.89 -23.66
N VAL A 10 0.50 -1.95 -22.46
CA VAL A 10 1.84 -2.55 -22.30
C VAL A 10 1.87 -4.05 -22.55
N HIS A 11 0.72 -4.73 -22.48
CA HIS A 11 0.56 -6.12 -22.91
C HIS A 11 0.21 -6.26 -24.40
N ASN A 12 -0.13 -5.15 -25.08
CA ASN A 12 -0.48 -5.14 -26.48
C ASN A 12 0.69 -4.68 -27.34
N LYS A 13 1.41 -5.63 -27.94
CA LYS A 13 2.60 -5.36 -28.79
C LYS A 13 2.27 -4.66 -30.13
N LYS A 14 1.00 -4.42 -30.46
CA LYS A 14 0.58 -3.77 -31.71
C LYS A 14 0.53 -2.25 -31.60
N VAL A 15 0.41 -1.70 -30.39
CA VAL A 15 0.32 -0.26 -30.13
C VAL A 15 1.68 0.24 -29.72
N ARG A 16 2.22 1.25 -30.40
CA ARG A 16 3.49 1.89 -30.06
C ARG A 16 3.24 3.13 -29.22
N TRP A 17 4.26 3.58 -28.51
CA TRP A 17 4.18 4.84 -27.75
C TRP A 17 3.82 6.04 -28.63
N GLU A 18 4.35 6.06 -29.86
CA GLU A 18 4.13 7.11 -30.85
C GLU A 18 2.69 7.16 -31.38
N ASP A 19 1.94 6.08 -31.24
CA ASP A 19 0.54 6.00 -31.64
C ASP A 19 -0.40 6.66 -30.61
N LEU A 20 0.13 6.96 -29.39
CA LEU A 20 -0.61 7.66 -28.35
C LEU A 20 -0.62 9.16 -28.61
N ASN A 21 -1.77 9.79 -28.42
CA ASN A 21 -1.86 11.25 -28.53
C ASN A 21 -1.15 11.95 -27.34
N GLU A 22 -0.90 13.26 -27.45
CA GLU A 22 -0.17 14.02 -26.44
C GLU A 22 -0.83 13.99 -25.05
N GLU A 23 -2.16 14.00 -24.96
CA GLU A 23 -2.87 13.93 -23.68
C GLU A 23 -2.68 12.56 -23.01
N GLU A 24 -2.70 11.51 -23.81
CA GLU A 24 -2.42 10.16 -23.36
C GLU A 24 -0.99 10.02 -22.89
N GLN A 25 -0.02 10.49 -23.65
CA GLN A 25 1.39 10.47 -23.23
C GLN A 25 1.61 11.26 -21.93
N LYS A 26 0.99 12.44 -21.77
CA LYS A 26 1.08 13.25 -20.54
C LYS A 26 0.38 12.62 -19.34
N SER A 27 -0.67 11.82 -19.56
CA SER A 27 -1.39 11.13 -18.47
C SER A 27 -0.74 9.81 -18.04
N TRP A 28 0.35 9.37 -18.70
CA TRP A 28 1.13 8.23 -18.27
C TRP A 28 1.76 8.47 -16.91
N ASN A 29 1.60 7.51 -16.00
CA ASN A 29 2.23 7.57 -14.67
C ASN A 29 3.00 6.28 -14.39
N THR A 30 4.29 6.32 -14.57
CA THR A 30 5.21 5.19 -14.38
C THR A 30 5.09 4.57 -12.99
N PHE A 31 4.97 5.38 -11.93
CA PHE A 31 4.85 4.88 -10.57
C PHE A 31 3.59 4.01 -10.39
N ILE A 32 2.46 4.46 -10.93
CA ILE A 32 1.20 3.72 -10.83
C ILE A 32 1.27 2.42 -11.65
N ILE A 33 1.89 2.44 -12.81
CA ILE A 33 2.08 1.26 -13.65
C ILE A 33 2.99 0.24 -12.95
N ASN A 34 4.16 0.67 -12.44
CA ASN A 34 5.08 -0.18 -11.68
C ASN A 34 4.37 -0.82 -10.49
N ARG A 35 3.63 -0.01 -9.73
CA ARG A 35 2.86 -0.50 -8.58
C ARG A 35 1.79 -1.51 -8.99
N ALA A 36 1.08 -1.28 -10.08
CA ALA A 36 0.04 -2.18 -10.53
C ALA A 36 0.62 -3.50 -11.06
N LEU A 37 1.73 -3.46 -11.80
CA LEU A 37 2.44 -4.66 -12.26
C LEU A 37 3.00 -5.48 -11.09
N SER A 38 3.51 -4.83 -10.02
CA SER A 38 4.07 -5.50 -8.85
C SER A 38 3.04 -6.27 -7.99
N PHE A 39 1.74 -6.16 -8.27
CA PHE A 39 0.74 -7.05 -7.66
C PHE A 39 0.75 -8.47 -8.22
N ASN A 40 1.37 -8.68 -9.38
CA ASN A 40 1.62 -10.00 -9.90
C ASN A 40 3.04 -10.44 -9.50
N SER A 41 3.14 -11.50 -8.69
CA SER A 41 4.44 -12.04 -8.23
C SER A 41 5.41 -12.34 -9.38
N ASN A 42 4.88 -12.72 -10.55
CA ASN A 42 5.70 -13.02 -11.72
C ASN A 42 6.34 -11.77 -12.36
N TYR A 43 5.85 -10.57 -12.04
CA TYR A 43 6.33 -9.31 -12.61
C TYR A 43 7.14 -8.47 -11.62
N VAL A 44 7.21 -8.88 -10.35
CA VAL A 44 7.94 -8.15 -9.30
C VAL A 44 9.40 -7.94 -9.67
N ASP A 45 10.07 -8.98 -10.15
CA ASP A 45 11.47 -8.90 -10.53
C ASP A 45 11.69 -8.00 -11.75
N ILE A 46 10.78 -8.05 -12.73
CA ILE A 46 10.79 -7.16 -13.90
C ILE A 46 10.67 -5.70 -13.48
N VAL A 47 9.75 -5.41 -12.55
CA VAL A 47 9.57 -4.05 -12.01
C VAL A 47 10.79 -3.60 -11.20
N ASN A 48 11.35 -4.47 -10.36
CA ASN A 48 12.51 -4.17 -9.53
C ASN A 48 13.77 -3.83 -10.36
N ILE A 49 13.93 -4.48 -11.52
CA ILE A 49 15.06 -4.20 -12.43
C ILE A 49 14.97 -2.77 -13.00
N ILE A 50 13.78 -2.34 -13.44
CA ILE A 50 13.65 -1.04 -14.10
C ILE A 50 13.41 0.12 -13.12
N GLN A 51 12.84 -0.14 -11.94
CA GLN A 51 12.41 0.89 -10.99
C GLN A 51 13.52 1.88 -10.58
N PRO A 52 14.80 1.50 -10.35
CA PRO A 52 15.87 2.44 -10.04
C PRO A 52 16.11 3.47 -11.14
N TYR A 53 15.79 3.14 -12.39
CA TYR A 53 16.04 4.00 -13.57
C TYR A 53 14.84 4.90 -13.90
N THR A 54 13.68 4.70 -13.27
CA THR A 54 12.47 5.49 -13.56
C THR A 54 12.48 6.89 -12.95
N GLY A 55 13.46 7.21 -12.12
CA GLY A 55 13.63 8.52 -11.46
C GLY A 55 14.36 9.57 -12.29
N GLY A 56 14.24 9.53 -13.62
CA GLY A 56 14.82 10.55 -14.51
C GLY A 56 15.89 10.03 -15.50
N HIS A 57 16.27 8.77 -15.42
CA HIS A 57 17.23 8.17 -16.36
C HIS A 57 16.56 7.63 -17.64
N LEU A 58 15.33 7.18 -17.53
CA LEU A 58 14.54 6.67 -18.65
C LEU A 58 13.33 7.56 -18.92
N THR A 59 13.01 7.73 -20.19
CA THR A 59 11.78 8.43 -20.59
C THR A 59 10.56 7.53 -20.40
N PRO A 60 9.34 8.10 -20.29
CA PRO A 60 8.10 7.30 -20.30
C PRO A 60 8.00 6.36 -21.50
N ALA A 61 8.45 6.78 -22.67
CA ALA A 61 8.50 5.96 -23.87
C ALA A 61 9.41 4.74 -23.74
N ASP A 62 10.59 4.89 -23.14
CA ASP A 62 11.53 3.79 -22.92
C ASP A 62 10.96 2.77 -21.95
N ILE A 63 10.28 3.24 -20.88
CA ILE A 63 9.65 2.39 -19.89
C ILE A 63 8.47 1.64 -20.50
N PHE A 64 7.67 2.30 -21.34
CA PHE A 64 6.56 1.68 -22.04
C PHE A 64 7.05 0.56 -22.96
N ARG A 65 8.10 0.82 -23.77
CA ARG A 65 8.73 -0.18 -24.65
C ARG A 65 9.31 -1.35 -23.89
N TYR A 66 10.05 -1.06 -22.80
CA TYR A 66 10.59 -2.10 -21.92
C TYR A 66 9.50 -3.07 -21.45
N TYR A 67 8.38 -2.56 -20.96
CA TYR A 67 7.29 -3.43 -20.54
C TYR A 67 6.64 -4.18 -21.70
N GLN A 68 6.50 -3.54 -22.85
CA GLN A 68 5.99 -4.24 -24.03
C GLN A 68 6.89 -5.40 -24.49
N ASP A 69 8.21 -5.24 -24.39
CA ASP A 69 9.15 -6.28 -24.84
C ASP A 69 9.15 -7.48 -23.91
N ILE A 70 9.08 -7.27 -22.60
CA ILE A 70 9.25 -8.30 -21.59
C ILE A 70 7.93 -8.94 -21.16
N LEU A 71 6.83 -8.16 -21.08
CA LEU A 71 5.56 -8.69 -20.61
C LEU A 71 4.88 -9.58 -21.67
N PRO A 72 4.19 -10.65 -21.25
CA PRO A 72 3.42 -11.49 -22.16
C PRO A 72 2.22 -10.72 -22.73
N THR A 73 1.77 -11.10 -23.91
CA THR A 73 0.63 -10.45 -24.59
C THR A 73 -0.72 -10.68 -23.90
N ASN A 74 -0.81 -11.66 -23.01
CA ASN A 74 -2.04 -11.99 -22.31
C ASN A 74 -2.16 -11.16 -21.03
N PHE A 75 -2.90 -10.04 -21.09
CA PHE A 75 -3.26 -9.26 -19.92
C PHE A 75 -4.19 -10.05 -19.00
N ARG A 76 -3.77 -10.25 -17.74
CA ARG A 76 -4.62 -10.77 -16.66
C ARG A 76 -4.80 -9.70 -15.60
N PHE A 77 -6.03 -9.30 -15.35
CA PHE A 77 -6.34 -8.34 -14.30
C PHE A 77 -5.91 -8.88 -12.93
N GLN A 78 -5.09 -8.11 -12.23
CA GLN A 78 -4.70 -8.41 -10.85
C GLN A 78 -5.51 -7.53 -9.90
N LYS A 79 -6.11 -8.16 -8.89
CA LYS A 79 -6.82 -7.40 -7.85
C LYS A 79 -5.83 -6.60 -7.02
N TRP A 80 -6.18 -5.34 -6.78
CA TRP A 80 -5.44 -4.49 -5.85
C TRP A 80 -5.39 -5.13 -4.46
N ILE A 81 -4.19 -5.42 -3.97
CA ILE A 81 -4.01 -5.97 -2.63
C ILE A 81 -4.17 -4.83 -1.63
N LYS A 82 -5.34 -4.79 -0.99
CA LYS A 82 -5.56 -3.87 0.12
C LYS A 82 -4.80 -4.38 1.33
N GLY A 83 -3.92 -3.56 1.91
CA GLY A 83 -3.31 -3.86 3.20
C GLY A 83 -4.41 -4.11 4.24
N LYS A 84 -4.34 -5.20 4.96
CA LYS A 84 -5.23 -5.44 6.10
C LYS A 84 -4.93 -4.36 7.14
N LYS A 85 -5.87 -3.43 7.34
CA LYS A 85 -5.87 -2.59 8.55
C LYS A 85 -6.29 -3.50 9.71
N GLU A 86 -5.34 -4.17 10.30
CA GLU A 86 -5.59 -4.86 11.57
C GLU A 86 -5.77 -3.79 12.66
N ASN A 87 -7.01 -3.53 13.02
CA ASN A 87 -7.31 -2.83 14.25
C ASN A 87 -7.04 -3.81 15.40
N LYS A 88 -5.76 -3.93 15.80
CA LYS A 88 -5.29 -4.81 16.87
C LYS A 88 -5.89 -4.40 18.22
N TYR A 89 -6.22 -3.14 18.39
CA TYR A 89 -6.70 -2.54 19.63
C TYR A 89 -8.06 -1.87 19.43
N ASN A 90 -8.87 -1.88 20.48
CA ASN A 90 -10.17 -1.20 20.51
C ASN A 90 -9.96 0.33 20.33
N PRO A 91 -10.71 1.01 19.44
CA PRO A 91 -10.60 2.47 19.26
C PRO A 91 -10.81 3.26 20.56
N GLN A 92 -11.75 2.84 21.40
CA GLN A 92 -12.02 3.49 22.71
C GLN A 92 -10.80 3.39 23.64
N LEU A 93 -10.09 2.26 23.64
CA LEU A 93 -8.83 2.09 24.38
C LEU A 93 -7.76 3.06 23.89
N LEU A 94 -7.63 3.21 22.58
CA LEU A 94 -6.64 4.12 21.99
C LEU A 94 -6.94 5.58 22.35
N THR A 95 -8.21 6.00 22.29
CA THR A 95 -8.61 7.36 22.67
C THR A 95 -8.38 7.64 24.15
N LEU A 96 -8.73 6.68 25.02
CA LEU A 96 -8.53 6.80 26.46
C LEU A 96 -7.04 6.97 26.81
N LEU A 97 -6.18 6.13 26.25
CA LEU A 97 -4.75 6.20 26.48
C LEU A 97 -4.09 7.41 25.81
N SER A 98 -4.60 7.84 24.65
CA SER A 98 -4.16 9.06 23.98
C SER A 98 -4.41 10.30 24.86
N ASN A 99 -5.57 10.40 25.50
CA ASN A 99 -5.89 11.47 26.41
C ASN A 99 -5.07 11.39 27.71
N HIS A 100 -4.84 10.18 28.24
CA HIS A 100 -4.07 9.98 29.47
C HIS A 100 -2.59 10.31 29.30
N PHE A 101 -2.00 9.94 28.15
CA PHE A 101 -0.58 10.20 27.85
C PHE A 101 -0.33 11.50 27.08
N GLU A 102 -1.37 12.25 26.77
CA GLU A 102 -1.31 13.48 25.95
C GLU A 102 -0.54 13.29 24.63
N CYS A 103 -0.75 12.14 23.99
CA CYS A 103 -0.05 11.75 22.76
C CYS A 103 -1.01 11.23 21.68
N SER A 104 -0.53 11.10 20.44
CA SER A 104 -1.35 10.65 19.33
C SER A 104 -1.75 9.16 19.47
N CYS A 105 -2.91 8.77 18.93
CA CYS A 105 -3.33 7.37 18.88
C CYS A 105 -2.32 6.45 18.15
N LYS A 106 -1.47 7.00 17.28
CA LYS A 106 -0.40 6.26 16.61
C LYS A 106 0.70 5.88 17.62
N GLN A 107 1.16 6.84 18.40
CA GLN A 107 2.15 6.62 19.45
C GLN A 107 1.63 5.64 20.51
N VAL A 108 0.35 5.76 20.92
CA VAL A 108 -0.29 4.78 21.80
C VAL A 108 -0.22 3.36 21.25
N LYS A 109 -0.49 3.18 19.94
CA LYS A 109 -0.36 1.86 19.31
C LYS A 109 1.07 1.32 19.39
N ASP A 110 2.07 2.18 19.19
CA ASP A 110 3.46 1.79 19.26
C ASP A 110 3.84 1.39 20.69
N TYR A 111 3.39 2.11 21.70
CA TYR A 111 3.58 1.72 23.12
C TYR A 111 2.89 0.39 23.45
N LEU A 112 1.63 0.22 23.05
CA LEU A 112 0.89 -1.02 23.29
C LEU A 112 1.53 -2.24 22.58
N ASN A 113 2.22 -2.03 21.45
CA ASN A 113 2.92 -3.10 20.75
C ASN A 113 4.18 -3.56 21.48
N LEU A 114 4.78 -2.71 22.31
CA LEU A 114 5.95 -3.01 23.14
C LEU A 114 5.58 -3.66 24.48
N MET A 115 4.32 -3.51 24.93
CA MET A 115 3.84 -4.02 26.22
C MET A 115 3.28 -5.43 26.11
N GLU A 116 3.49 -6.24 27.16
CA GLU A 116 2.79 -7.50 27.32
C GLU A 116 1.33 -7.28 27.76
N LYS A 117 0.45 -8.25 27.47
CA LYS A 117 -0.98 -8.15 27.86
C LYS A 117 -1.21 -7.95 29.35
N LYS A 118 -0.31 -8.46 30.19
CA LYS A 118 -0.37 -8.28 31.65
C LYS A 118 -0.09 -6.83 32.03
N ASP A 119 0.91 -6.21 31.41
CA ASP A 119 1.32 -4.83 31.71
C ASP A 119 0.24 -3.83 31.26
N ILE A 120 -0.39 -4.08 30.11
CA ILE A 120 -1.54 -3.30 29.65
C ILE A 120 -2.70 -3.34 30.68
N LYS A 121 -2.96 -4.52 31.28
CA LYS A 121 -3.99 -4.64 32.33
C LYS A 121 -3.61 -3.85 33.59
N ILE A 122 -2.36 -3.93 34.03
CA ILE A 122 -1.88 -3.18 35.20
C ILE A 122 -1.99 -1.68 34.94
N LEU A 123 -1.54 -1.22 33.78
CA LEU A 123 -1.64 0.18 33.36
C LEU A 123 -3.09 0.68 33.43
N LEU A 124 -4.02 -0.05 32.82
CA LEU A 124 -5.45 0.31 32.79
C LEU A 124 -6.08 0.30 34.20
N THR A 125 -5.65 -0.59 35.06
CA THR A 125 -6.07 -0.62 36.48
C THR A 125 -5.55 0.62 37.23
N ASN A 126 -4.32 1.01 37.01
CA ASN A 126 -3.71 2.21 37.61
C ASN A 126 -4.39 3.51 37.15
N ILE A 127 -4.94 3.52 35.94
CA ILE A 127 -5.75 4.65 35.41
C ILE A 127 -7.15 4.68 36.06
N GLY A 128 -7.52 3.66 36.87
CA GLY A 128 -8.78 3.62 37.62
C GLY A 128 -9.91 2.85 36.93
N LEU A 129 -9.64 2.08 35.89
CA LEU A 129 -10.65 1.31 35.18
C LEU A 129 -11.07 0.06 35.98
N GLN A 130 -12.38 -0.18 36.06
CA GLN A 130 -12.92 -1.35 36.73
C GLN A 130 -12.80 -2.63 35.89
N LYS A 131 -12.83 -3.81 36.54
CA LYS A 131 -12.66 -5.12 35.88
C LYS A 131 -13.60 -5.37 34.71
N ASN A 132 -14.82 -4.82 34.76
CA ASN A 132 -15.81 -4.98 33.69
C ASN A 132 -15.48 -4.13 32.45
N GLU A 133 -14.94 -2.94 32.64
CA GLU A 133 -14.50 -2.03 31.57
C GLU A 133 -13.24 -2.56 30.91
N LEU A 134 -12.30 -3.09 31.70
CA LEU A 134 -11.10 -3.78 31.19
C LEU A 134 -11.44 -4.91 30.23
N LYS A 135 -12.45 -5.75 30.60
CA LYS A 135 -12.90 -6.84 29.71
C LYS A 135 -13.49 -6.34 28.40
N LYS A 136 -14.20 -5.19 28.40
CA LYS A 136 -14.80 -4.60 27.20
C LYS A 136 -13.73 -3.98 26.28
N LEU A 137 -12.77 -3.27 26.86
CA LEU A 137 -11.71 -2.57 26.12
C LEU A 137 -10.64 -3.51 25.56
N LEU A 138 -10.36 -4.63 26.23
CA LEU A 138 -9.40 -5.65 25.80
C LEU A 138 -10.00 -6.73 24.89
N LYS A 139 -11.33 -6.78 24.71
CA LYS A 139 -11.97 -7.59 23.66
C LYS A 139 -11.68 -6.98 22.30
N LYS A 140 -11.30 -7.85 21.35
CA LYS A 140 -11.20 -7.51 19.92
C LYS A 140 -12.56 -7.25 19.32
#